data_8d58e3de863493dd940fd0fa47ab070a
#
_entry.id   8d58e3de863493dd940fd0fa47ab070a
#
_cell.length_a   1.000
_cell.length_b   1.000
_cell.length_c   1.000
_cell.angle_alpha   90.00
_cell.angle_beta   90.00
_cell.angle_gamma   90.00
#
_symmetry.space_group_name_H-M   'P 1'
#
loop_
_entity.id
_entity.type
_entity.pdbx_description
1 polymer ?
#
loop_
_entity_poly.entity_id
_entity_poly.type
_entity_poly.pdbx_seq_one_letter_code
_entity_poly.pdbx_strand_id
1 'polypeptide(L)'
;RAEEARSVAQDILARVSRLMPHAKVKGFTVQPMIRRPRAHELIAGMAVDRTFGPVMLFGAGGTAVEVMADTAQALPPLDLNLAQDLMQRTRIWRLLKGYRDRPPAKLDQIAESLVRLSYLVARHPEIREIDINPLLADEAGVIALDARVRVEDNRANPRVPMALRPYPSEWIKDLEFESFGTVRLRPIRPEDEPRYEEFQKRVTAEDRRLRFFSSATDLSQKFLA
;
A
#
# COMPACT_ATOMS: atom_id res chain seq x y z
N ARG A 1 -19.41 27.49 -13.21
CA ARG A 1 -19.11 27.96 -14.58
C ARG A 1 -17.74 28.61 -14.59
N ALA A 2 -17.09 28.75 -15.78
CA ALA A 2 -15.71 29.27 -15.85
C ALA A 2 -15.57 30.70 -15.32
N GLU A 3 -16.55 31.56 -15.57
CA GLU A 3 -16.58 32.92 -15.05
C GLU A 3 -16.71 33.00 -13.53
N GLU A 4 -17.53 32.17 -12.97
CA GLU A 4 -17.74 32.05 -11.53
C GLU A 4 -16.45 31.58 -10.81
N ALA A 5 -15.76 30.60 -11.38
CA ALA A 5 -14.46 30.16 -10.86
C ALA A 5 -13.40 31.27 -10.94
N ARG A 6 -13.44 32.09 -11.98
CA ARG A 6 -12.53 33.24 -12.17
C ARG A 6 -12.80 34.34 -11.13
N SER A 7 -14.07 34.66 -10.90
CA SER A 7 -14.48 35.65 -9.89
C SER A 7 -14.04 35.20 -8.48
N VAL A 8 -14.32 33.96 -8.13
CA VAL A 8 -13.90 33.40 -6.83
C VAL A 8 -12.38 33.38 -6.66
N ALA A 9 -11.62 33.06 -7.71
CA ALA A 9 -10.16 33.10 -7.66
C ALA A 9 -9.62 34.54 -7.42
N GLN A 10 -10.25 35.52 -8.02
CA GLN A 10 -9.90 36.97 -7.80
C GLN A 10 -10.20 37.39 -6.36
N ASP A 11 -11.37 37.00 -5.82
CA ASP A 11 -11.74 37.28 -4.44
C ASP A 11 -10.80 36.61 -3.41
N ILE A 12 -10.40 35.37 -3.68
CA ILE A 12 -9.40 34.66 -2.87
C ILE A 12 -8.08 35.40 -2.88
N LEU A 13 -7.61 35.81 -4.09
CA LEU A 13 -6.34 36.51 -4.24
C LEU A 13 -6.36 37.84 -3.49
N ALA A 14 -7.41 38.64 -3.64
CA ALA A 14 -7.57 39.90 -2.93
C ALA A 14 -7.58 39.73 -1.41
N ARG A 15 -8.28 38.68 -0.94
CA ARG A 15 -8.35 38.36 0.49
C ARG A 15 -6.98 37.91 1.03
N VAL A 16 -6.26 37.03 0.32
CA VAL A 16 -4.91 36.59 0.71
C VAL A 16 -3.94 37.77 0.75
N SER A 17 -3.93 38.60 -0.27
CA SER A 17 -3.05 39.80 -0.34
C SER A 17 -3.28 40.75 0.82
N ARG A 18 -4.53 40.86 1.29
CA ARG A 18 -4.88 41.72 2.45
C ARG A 18 -4.47 41.11 3.78
N LEU A 19 -4.71 39.78 3.95
CA LEU A 19 -4.47 39.08 5.24
C LEU A 19 -3.02 38.66 5.40
N MET A 20 -2.35 38.34 4.29
CA MET A 20 -0.99 37.82 4.27
C MET A 20 -0.17 38.51 3.15
N PRO A 21 0.25 39.78 3.31
CA PRO A 21 0.88 40.57 2.23
C PRO A 21 2.16 39.97 1.65
N HIS A 22 2.83 39.08 2.42
CA HIS A 22 4.07 38.44 1.98
C HIS A 22 3.83 37.03 1.34
N ALA A 23 2.57 36.57 1.27
CA ALA A 23 2.25 35.31 0.66
C ALA A 23 2.42 35.34 -0.87
N LYS A 24 3.15 34.37 -1.41
CA LYS A 24 3.31 34.20 -2.87
C LYS A 24 2.29 33.17 -3.36
N VAL A 25 1.20 33.63 -3.94
CA VAL A 25 0.22 32.76 -4.60
C VAL A 25 0.79 32.33 -5.95
N LYS A 26 1.04 31.05 -6.13
CA LYS A 26 1.61 30.48 -7.37
C LYS A 26 0.53 30.10 -8.41
N GLY A 27 -0.72 29.98 -7.98
CA GLY A 27 -1.84 29.58 -8.83
C GLY A 27 -3.02 29.08 -8.02
N PHE A 28 -4.00 28.54 -8.73
CA PHE A 28 -5.23 27.96 -8.17
C PHE A 28 -5.44 26.56 -8.72
N THR A 29 -5.94 25.66 -7.88
CA THR A 29 -6.47 24.37 -8.31
C THR A 29 -7.99 24.46 -8.37
N VAL A 30 -8.56 24.04 -9.49
CA VAL A 30 -10.01 24.01 -9.69
C VAL A 30 -10.44 22.55 -9.81
N GLN A 31 -11.34 22.12 -8.92
CA GLN A 31 -11.82 20.74 -8.86
C GLN A 31 -13.35 20.70 -8.87
N PRO A 32 -13.97 19.63 -9.39
CA PRO A 32 -15.40 19.40 -9.23
C PRO A 32 -15.78 19.34 -7.75
N MET A 33 -16.87 20.02 -7.39
CA MET A 33 -17.43 19.90 -6.03
C MET A 33 -18.07 18.52 -5.87
N ILE A 34 -17.46 17.67 -5.07
CA ILE A 34 -18.00 16.36 -4.73
C ILE A 34 -19.03 16.53 -3.61
N ARG A 35 -20.28 16.09 -3.89
CA ARG A 35 -21.38 16.12 -2.92
C ARG A 35 -21.86 14.70 -2.66
N ARG A 36 -21.35 14.08 -1.60
CA ARG A 36 -21.75 12.75 -1.13
C ARG A 36 -22.11 12.81 0.36
N PRO A 37 -23.27 13.39 0.73
CA PRO A 37 -23.61 13.71 2.11
C PRO A 37 -23.77 12.47 3.01
N ARG A 38 -23.95 11.30 2.41
CA ARG A 38 -24.09 10.03 3.13
C ARG A 38 -22.83 9.17 3.11
N ALA A 39 -21.80 9.59 2.39
CA ALA A 39 -20.54 8.86 2.34
C ALA A 39 -19.85 8.82 3.71
N HIS A 40 -19.16 7.74 3.97
CA HIS A 40 -18.26 7.63 5.12
C HIS A 40 -16.93 8.30 4.77
N GLU A 41 -16.44 9.11 5.67
CA GLU A 41 -15.09 9.66 5.59
C GLU A 41 -14.12 8.66 6.19
N LEU A 42 -13.15 8.24 5.40
CA LEU A 42 -12.12 7.29 5.77
C LEU A 42 -10.75 7.93 5.66
N ILE A 43 -9.78 7.36 6.37
CA ILE A 43 -8.37 7.63 6.18
C ILE A 43 -7.70 6.36 5.65
N ALA A 44 -6.85 6.52 4.64
CA ALA A 44 -5.98 5.47 4.14
C ALA A 44 -4.60 6.06 3.89
N GLY A 45 -3.55 5.42 4.40
CA GLY A 45 -2.22 5.97 4.28
C GLY A 45 -1.11 4.98 4.56
N MET A 46 0.09 5.51 4.56
CA MET A 46 1.30 4.79 4.94
C MET A 46 2.27 5.75 5.61
N ALA A 47 2.92 5.28 6.66
CA ALA A 47 4.07 5.93 7.26
C ALA A 47 5.22 4.92 7.44
N VAL A 48 6.46 5.42 7.50
CA VAL A 48 7.63 4.57 7.73
C VAL A 48 7.87 4.43 9.22
N ASP A 49 7.73 3.23 9.74
CA ASP A 49 8.15 2.84 11.08
C ASP A 49 9.65 2.52 11.11
N ARG A 50 10.32 2.80 12.22
CA ARG A 50 11.78 2.61 12.37
C ARG A 50 12.19 1.13 12.41
N THR A 51 11.28 0.25 12.81
CA THR A 51 11.54 -1.18 12.98
C THR A 51 10.98 -1.98 11.80
N PHE A 52 9.73 -1.69 11.43
CA PHE A 52 9.00 -2.48 10.43
C PHE A 52 9.07 -1.91 9.02
N GLY A 53 9.68 -0.74 8.82
CA GLY A 53 9.65 -0.05 7.55
C GLY A 53 8.26 0.53 7.26
N PRO A 54 7.78 0.48 6.00
CA PRO A 54 6.46 1.03 5.68
C PRO A 54 5.33 0.25 6.38
N VAL A 55 4.41 0.99 6.98
CA VAL A 55 3.21 0.47 7.66
C VAL A 55 1.99 1.14 7.05
N MET A 56 1.05 0.34 6.55
CA MET A 56 -0.24 0.80 6.03
C MET A 56 -1.17 1.15 7.19
N LEU A 57 -1.98 2.18 7.01
CA LEU A 57 -2.98 2.62 7.97
C LEU A 57 -4.35 2.75 7.28
N PHE A 58 -5.40 2.30 7.95
CA PHE A 58 -6.79 2.46 7.53
C PHE A 58 -7.67 2.75 8.75
N GLY A 59 -8.70 3.57 8.57
CA GLY A 59 -9.67 3.83 9.63
C GLY A 59 -10.73 4.88 9.30
N ALA A 60 -11.43 5.34 10.35
CA ALA A 60 -12.34 6.46 10.24
C ALA A 60 -11.55 7.74 9.95
N GLY A 61 -12.03 8.54 8.98
CA GLY A 61 -11.46 9.81 8.56
C GLY A 61 -12.23 11.01 9.12
N GLY A 62 -11.91 12.19 8.56
CA GLY A 62 -12.55 13.44 8.94
C GLY A 62 -12.13 13.95 10.32
N THR A 63 -12.91 14.87 10.89
CA THR A 63 -12.61 15.50 12.18
C THR A 63 -12.70 14.57 13.38
N ALA A 64 -13.29 13.38 13.20
CA ALA A 64 -13.43 12.38 14.27
C ALA A 64 -12.15 11.56 14.50
N VAL A 65 -11.16 11.57 13.61
CA VAL A 65 -9.92 10.79 13.70
C VAL A 65 -9.18 11.06 14.99
N GLU A 66 -9.03 12.33 15.36
CA GLU A 66 -8.25 12.75 16.53
C GLU A 66 -8.94 12.34 17.86
N VAL A 67 -10.27 12.22 17.86
CA VAL A 67 -11.04 11.94 19.07
C VAL A 67 -11.29 10.45 19.24
N MET A 68 -11.54 9.72 18.15
CA MET A 68 -11.99 8.32 18.21
C MET A 68 -10.85 7.30 18.05
N ALA A 69 -9.70 7.70 17.50
CA ALA A 69 -8.53 6.86 17.22
C ALA A 69 -8.90 5.48 16.60
N ASP A 70 -9.93 5.49 15.70
CA ASP A 70 -10.43 4.26 15.07
C ASP A 70 -9.60 3.94 13.84
N THR A 71 -8.40 3.43 14.06
CA THR A 71 -7.48 3.04 13.00
C THR A 71 -6.93 1.64 13.25
N ALA A 72 -6.56 0.97 12.16
CA ALA A 72 -5.83 -0.28 12.17
C ALA A 72 -4.62 -0.19 11.25
N GLN A 73 -3.62 -1.03 11.50
CA GLN A 73 -2.36 -1.04 10.77
C GLN A 73 -2.07 -2.42 10.19
N ALA A 74 -1.36 -2.46 9.05
CA ALA A 74 -0.89 -3.70 8.44
C ALA A 74 0.44 -3.48 7.73
N LEU A 75 1.21 -4.54 7.54
CA LEU A 75 2.46 -4.49 6.79
C LEU A 75 2.19 -4.73 5.30
N PRO A 76 2.70 -3.85 4.40
CA PRO A 76 2.62 -4.10 2.97
C PRO A 76 3.59 -5.24 2.53
N PRO A 77 3.36 -5.90 1.38
CA PRO A 77 2.25 -5.70 0.47
C PRO A 77 0.96 -6.37 0.98
N LEU A 78 -0.19 -5.76 0.66
CA LEU A 78 -1.50 -6.33 0.96
C LEU A 78 -2.05 -7.07 -0.26
N ASP A 79 -2.70 -8.20 -0.03
CA ASP A 79 -3.69 -8.80 -0.93
C ASP A 79 -5.10 -8.41 -0.49
N LEU A 80 -6.12 -8.88 -1.22
CA LEU A 80 -7.52 -8.57 -0.90
C LEU A 80 -7.95 -9.09 0.47
N ASN A 81 -7.45 -10.25 0.91
CA ASN A 81 -7.79 -10.83 2.20
C ASN A 81 -7.18 -10.01 3.34
N LEU A 82 -5.91 -9.65 3.22
CA LEU A 82 -5.21 -8.80 4.19
C LEU A 82 -5.80 -7.39 4.26
N ALA A 83 -6.23 -6.83 3.11
CA ALA A 83 -6.92 -5.55 3.08
C ALA A 83 -8.28 -5.62 3.78
N GLN A 84 -9.06 -6.67 3.56
CA GLN A 84 -10.32 -6.89 4.26
C GLN A 84 -10.12 -7.09 5.76
N ASP A 85 -9.12 -7.89 6.17
CA ASP A 85 -8.76 -8.06 7.58
C ASP A 85 -8.39 -6.72 8.23
N LEU A 86 -7.58 -5.89 7.56
CA LEU A 86 -7.24 -4.55 8.01
C LEU A 86 -8.50 -3.70 8.26
N MET A 87 -9.46 -3.72 7.32
CA MET A 87 -10.73 -3.00 7.45
C MET A 87 -11.55 -3.52 8.62
N GLN A 88 -11.64 -4.83 8.79
CA GLN A 88 -12.45 -5.49 9.83
C GLN A 88 -11.98 -5.16 11.26
N ARG A 89 -10.72 -4.84 11.45
CA ARG A 89 -10.15 -4.46 12.75
C ARG A 89 -10.52 -3.05 13.21
N THR A 90 -11.22 -2.26 12.37
CA THR A 90 -11.72 -0.93 12.71
C THR A 90 -13.19 -0.95 13.17
N ARG A 91 -13.60 0.04 13.96
CA ARG A 91 -15.01 0.21 14.36
C ARG A 91 -15.86 0.69 13.19
N ILE A 92 -15.28 1.52 12.29
CA ILE A 92 -15.97 2.04 11.12
C ILE A 92 -16.44 0.91 10.18
N TRP A 93 -15.79 -0.27 10.21
CA TRP A 93 -16.20 -1.45 9.46
C TRP A 93 -17.69 -1.80 9.62
N ARG A 94 -18.22 -1.65 10.86
CA ARG A 94 -19.63 -1.95 11.13
C ARG A 94 -20.57 -1.02 10.38
N LEU A 95 -20.18 0.26 10.22
CA LEU A 95 -20.96 1.24 9.48
C LEU A 95 -20.84 1.04 7.98
N LEU A 96 -19.65 0.64 7.49
CA LEU A 96 -19.40 0.38 6.07
C LEU A 96 -20.23 -0.79 5.52
N LYS A 97 -20.61 -1.74 6.35
CA LYS A 97 -21.52 -2.85 5.97
C LYS A 97 -22.99 -2.44 5.82
N GLY A 98 -23.28 -1.20 6.07
CA GLY A 98 -24.64 -0.68 6.13
C GLY A 98 -25.19 -0.66 7.57
N TYR A 99 -25.81 0.44 7.94
CA TYR A 99 -26.40 0.62 9.26
C TYR A 99 -27.65 1.50 9.18
N ARG A 100 -28.77 1.00 9.72
CA ARG A 100 -30.10 1.66 9.62
C ARG A 100 -30.44 1.97 8.15
N ASP A 101 -30.66 3.24 7.83
CA ASP A 101 -31.09 3.72 6.52
C ASP A 101 -29.92 3.95 5.55
N ARG A 102 -28.70 3.58 5.93
CA ARG A 102 -27.51 3.70 5.06
C ARG A 102 -27.17 2.36 4.43
N PRO A 103 -27.17 2.28 3.09
CA PRO A 103 -26.74 1.07 2.39
C PRO A 103 -25.25 0.80 2.62
N PRO A 104 -24.78 -0.44 2.39
CA PRO A 104 -23.37 -0.76 2.48
C PRO A 104 -22.55 0.03 1.46
N ALA A 105 -21.38 0.46 1.88
CA ALA A 105 -20.38 1.03 0.97
C ALA A 105 -19.80 -0.07 0.06
N LYS A 106 -19.11 0.33 -1.01
CA LYS A 106 -18.39 -0.59 -1.91
C LYS A 106 -17.11 -1.12 -1.23
N LEU A 107 -17.27 -2.13 -0.36
CA LEU A 107 -16.20 -2.72 0.44
C LEU A 107 -15.06 -3.29 -0.41
N ASP A 108 -15.38 -3.90 -1.53
CA ASP A 108 -14.44 -4.40 -2.53
C ASP A 108 -13.55 -3.29 -3.09
N GLN A 109 -14.13 -2.14 -3.43
CA GLN A 109 -13.36 -1.01 -3.94
C GLN A 109 -12.48 -0.35 -2.88
N ILE A 110 -12.90 -0.35 -1.61
CA ILE A 110 -12.06 0.09 -0.50
C ILE A 110 -10.85 -0.84 -0.38
N ALA A 111 -11.09 -2.16 -0.34
CA ALA A 111 -10.03 -3.16 -0.26
C ALA A 111 -9.07 -3.07 -1.45
N GLU A 112 -9.58 -2.96 -2.70
CA GLU A 112 -8.73 -2.73 -3.88
C GLU A 112 -7.88 -1.46 -3.78
N SER A 113 -8.43 -0.37 -3.24
CA SER A 113 -7.69 0.88 -3.06
C SER A 113 -6.51 0.69 -2.10
N LEU A 114 -6.73 -0.03 -1.00
CA LEU A 114 -5.67 -0.38 -0.04
C LEU A 114 -4.61 -1.28 -0.66
N VAL A 115 -5.01 -2.28 -1.44
CA VAL A 115 -4.08 -3.15 -2.18
C VAL A 115 -3.22 -2.33 -3.13
N ARG A 116 -3.83 -1.50 -3.98
CA ARG A 116 -3.10 -0.65 -4.95
C ARG A 116 -2.15 0.31 -4.25
N LEU A 117 -2.57 0.91 -3.13
CA LEU A 117 -1.73 1.78 -2.31
C LEU A 117 -0.53 1.02 -1.75
N SER A 118 -0.73 -0.20 -1.26
CA SER A 118 0.34 -1.03 -0.72
C SER A 118 1.38 -1.44 -1.78
N TYR A 119 0.93 -1.73 -3.01
CA TYR A 119 1.84 -2.02 -4.13
C TYR A 119 2.60 -0.77 -4.59
N LEU A 120 1.97 0.41 -4.58
CA LEU A 120 2.65 1.68 -4.85
C LEU A 120 3.80 1.87 -3.86
N VAL A 121 3.54 1.69 -2.58
CA VAL A 121 4.54 1.77 -1.51
C VAL A 121 5.66 0.75 -1.67
N ALA A 122 5.33 -0.47 -2.07
CA ALA A 122 6.30 -1.54 -2.29
C ALA A 122 7.27 -1.24 -3.43
N ARG A 123 6.77 -0.63 -4.50
CA ARG A 123 7.56 -0.31 -5.71
C ARG A 123 8.35 0.99 -5.61
N HIS A 124 7.94 1.90 -4.73
CA HIS A 124 8.49 3.25 -4.63
C HIS A 124 9.12 3.49 -3.26
N PRO A 125 10.37 3.06 -3.04
CA PRO A 125 11.06 3.23 -1.77
C PRO A 125 11.37 4.70 -1.42
N GLU A 126 11.29 5.60 -2.38
CA GLU A 126 11.37 7.05 -2.20
C GLU A 126 10.17 7.63 -1.44
N ILE A 127 9.01 6.96 -1.44
CA ILE A 127 7.83 7.40 -0.71
C ILE A 127 8.03 7.12 0.78
N ARG A 128 7.91 8.18 1.61
CA ARG A 128 8.06 8.14 3.06
C ARG A 128 6.73 8.18 3.80
N GLU A 129 5.76 8.82 3.19
CA GLU A 129 4.45 9.01 3.79
C GLU A 129 3.41 9.20 2.70
N ILE A 130 2.24 8.61 2.90
CA ILE A 130 1.04 8.86 2.12
C ILE A 130 -0.09 9.05 3.11
N ASP A 131 -0.85 10.14 2.94
CA ASP A 131 -2.05 10.43 3.71
C ASP A 131 -3.17 10.79 2.74
N ILE A 132 -4.18 9.94 2.68
CA ILE A 132 -5.42 10.16 1.92
C ILE A 132 -6.52 10.40 2.94
N ASN A 133 -6.91 11.66 3.12
CA ASN A 133 -7.89 12.08 4.13
C ASN A 133 -8.61 13.37 3.69
N PRO A 134 -9.93 13.30 3.36
CA PRO A 134 -10.75 12.10 3.44
C PRO A 134 -10.74 11.24 2.15
N LEU A 135 -10.84 9.94 2.35
CA LEU A 135 -11.25 8.97 1.34
C LEU A 135 -12.76 8.72 1.53
N LEU A 136 -13.60 9.24 0.65
CA LEU A 136 -15.05 9.04 0.74
C LEU A 136 -15.46 7.68 0.20
N ALA A 137 -16.33 6.98 0.93
CA ALA A 137 -16.88 5.69 0.51
C ALA A 137 -18.38 5.59 0.79
N ASP A 138 -19.15 5.19 -0.22
CA ASP A 138 -20.58 4.93 -0.16
C ASP A 138 -20.99 3.81 -1.14
N GLU A 139 -22.30 3.66 -1.37
CA GLU A 139 -22.86 2.71 -2.33
C GLU A 139 -22.50 3.02 -3.79
N ALA A 140 -22.10 4.25 -4.10
CA ALA A 140 -21.67 4.65 -5.45
C ALA A 140 -20.18 4.37 -5.72
N GLY A 141 -19.39 4.13 -4.68
CA GLY A 141 -17.97 3.81 -4.79
C GLY A 141 -17.07 4.61 -3.88
N VAL A 142 -15.78 4.67 -4.24
CA VAL A 142 -14.72 5.28 -3.46
C VAL A 142 -14.10 6.46 -4.20
N ILE A 143 -13.82 7.57 -3.51
CA ILE A 143 -13.14 8.72 -4.08
C ILE A 143 -12.25 9.43 -3.05
N ALA A 144 -10.99 9.65 -3.39
CA ALA A 144 -10.07 10.47 -2.60
C ALA A 144 -10.33 11.96 -2.90
N LEU A 145 -10.51 12.77 -1.85
CA LEU A 145 -10.68 14.22 -1.98
C LEU A 145 -9.36 14.97 -1.77
N ASP A 146 -8.54 14.49 -0.86
CA ASP A 146 -7.19 15.03 -0.63
C ASP A 146 -6.20 13.88 -0.49
N ALA A 147 -5.00 14.08 -1.02
CA ALA A 147 -3.90 13.13 -0.88
C ALA A 147 -2.58 13.88 -0.74
N ARG A 148 -1.83 13.56 0.29
CA ARG A 148 -0.50 14.11 0.55
C ARG A 148 0.52 13.00 0.45
N VAL A 149 1.61 13.28 -0.26
CA VAL A 149 2.70 12.32 -0.43
C VAL A 149 4.01 13.01 -0.10
N ARG A 150 4.77 12.44 0.82
CA ARG A 150 6.14 12.88 1.13
C ARG A 150 7.12 11.93 0.46
N VAL A 151 8.00 12.51 -0.34
CA VAL A 151 9.03 11.79 -1.11
C VAL A 151 10.40 12.28 -0.69
N GLU A 152 11.35 11.35 -0.53
CA GLU A 152 12.75 11.65 -0.26
C GLU A 152 13.66 10.87 -1.21
N ASP A 153 14.86 11.39 -1.47
CA ASP A 153 15.85 10.65 -2.25
C ASP A 153 16.29 9.39 -1.48
N ASN A 154 15.88 8.24 -1.98
CA ASN A 154 16.19 6.96 -1.33
C ASN A 154 17.67 6.56 -1.42
N ARG A 155 18.46 7.18 -2.32
CA ARG A 155 19.91 6.97 -2.40
C ARG A 155 20.63 7.71 -1.29
N ALA A 156 20.23 8.95 -1.02
CA ALA A 156 20.80 9.77 0.04
C ALA A 156 20.33 9.35 1.43
N ASN A 157 19.08 8.91 1.56
CA ASN A 157 18.46 8.47 2.80
C ASN A 157 17.65 7.19 2.56
N PRO A 158 18.25 6.00 2.59
CA PRO A 158 17.54 4.75 2.33
C PRO A 158 16.38 4.53 3.30
N ARG A 159 15.20 4.21 2.77
CA ARG A 159 14.06 3.81 3.59
C ARG A 159 14.35 2.48 4.28
N VAL A 160 13.90 2.34 5.53
CA VAL A 160 13.90 1.04 6.22
C VAL A 160 13.21 0.01 5.31
N PRO A 161 13.84 -1.14 5.05
CA PRO A 161 13.26 -2.18 4.19
C PRO A 161 11.89 -2.63 4.68
N MET A 162 11.10 -3.13 3.76
CA MET A 162 9.82 -3.77 4.10
C MET A 162 10.06 -5.01 4.96
N ALA A 163 9.29 -5.16 6.03
CA ALA A 163 9.33 -6.37 6.87
C ALA A 163 8.88 -7.62 6.10
N LEU A 164 7.90 -7.45 5.20
CA LEU A 164 7.47 -8.47 4.26
C LEU A 164 7.97 -8.09 2.86
N ARG A 165 8.83 -8.90 2.27
CA ARG A 165 9.32 -8.66 0.92
C ARG A 165 8.38 -9.31 -0.10
N PRO A 166 7.91 -8.58 -1.12
CA PRO A 166 7.19 -9.19 -2.23
C PRO A 166 8.05 -10.28 -2.88
N TYR A 167 7.41 -11.32 -3.40
CA TYR A 167 8.11 -12.30 -4.21
C TYR A 167 8.79 -11.61 -5.41
N PRO A 168 10.11 -11.77 -5.61
CA PRO A 168 10.88 -11.02 -6.60
C PRO A 168 10.59 -11.54 -8.02
N SER A 169 9.41 -11.24 -8.54
CA SER A 169 8.93 -11.67 -9.86
C SER A 169 9.79 -11.16 -11.01
N GLU A 170 10.49 -10.05 -10.82
CA GLU A 170 11.44 -9.48 -11.77
C GLU A 170 12.65 -10.39 -12.05
N TRP A 171 12.90 -11.36 -11.19
CA TRP A 171 13.97 -12.35 -11.37
C TRP A 171 13.53 -13.60 -12.15
N ILE A 172 12.25 -13.68 -12.52
CA ILE A 172 11.77 -14.77 -13.37
C ILE A 172 12.32 -14.56 -14.79
N LYS A 173 13.00 -15.59 -15.30
CA LYS A 173 13.56 -15.60 -16.66
C LYS A 173 13.27 -16.94 -17.31
N ASP A 174 12.90 -16.90 -18.58
CA ASP A 174 12.84 -18.08 -19.42
C ASP A 174 14.16 -18.15 -20.22
N LEU A 175 14.86 -19.27 -20.11
CA LEU A 175 16.14 -19.52 -20.73
C LEU A 175 15.97 -20.68 -21.74
N GLU A 176 16.47 -20.49 -22.95
CA GLU A 176 16.47 -21.53 -23.99
C GLU A 176 17.77 -22.34 -23.89
N PHE A 177 17.62 -23.66 -23.80
CA PHE A 177 18.72 -24.60 -23.84
C PHE A 177 18.54 -25.57 -25.00
N GLU A 178 19.59 -25.79 -25.79
CA GLU A 178 19.57 -26.72 -26.95
C GLU A 178 19.17 -28.15 -26.56
N SER A 179 19.56 -28.59 -25.33
CA SER A 179 19.32 -29.96 -24.86
C SER A 179 18.01 -30.15 -24.11
N PHE A 180 17.41 -29.07 -23.56
CA PHE A 180 16.30 -29.16 -22.64
C PHE A 180 15.08 -28.30 -23.05
N GLY A 181 15.20 -27.49 -24.11
CA GLY A 181 14.19 -26.51 -24.48
C GLY A 181 14.12 -25.34 -23.51
N THR A 182 12.96 -24.75 -23.36
CA THR A 182 12.74 -23.60 -22.50
C THR A 182 12.71 -24.00 -21.03
N VAL A 183 13.61 -23.45 -20.23
CA VAL A 183 13.66 -23.64 -18.77
C VAL A 183 13.33 -22.33 -18.06
N ARG A 184 12.34 -22.36 -17.17
CA ARG A 184 12.00 -21.20 -16.34
C ARG A 184 12.83 -21.16 -15.08
N LEU A 185 13.72 -20.15 -14.99
CA LEU A 185 14.46 -19.81 -13.79
C LEU A 185 13.62 -18.82 -12.95
N ARG A 186 13.42 -19.12 -11.69
CA ARG A 186 12.71 -18.25 -10.76
C ARG A 186 13.18 -18.45 -9.32
N PRO A 187 13.00 -17.48 -8.42
CA PRO A 187 13.20 -17.68 -6.99
C PRO A 187 12.30 -18.80 -6.44
N ILE A 188 12.78 -19.43 -5.37
CA ILE A 188 12.01 -20.49 -4.69
C ILE A 188 10.75 -19.92 -4.04
N ARG A 189 9.69 -20.75 -3.95
CA ARG A 189 8.44 -20.44 -3.27
C ARG A 189 8.16 -21.47 -2.18
N PRO A 190 7.34 -21.15 -1.16
CA PRO A 190 6.94 -22.12 -0.15
C PRO A 190 6.34 -23.40 -0.74
N GLU A 191 5.58 -23.27 -1.83
CA GLU A 191 4.95 -24.43 -2.51
C GLU A 191 5.97 -25.37 -3.20
N ASP A 192 7.22 -24.96 -3.30
CA ASP A 192 8.28 -25.79 -3.89
C ASP A 192 8.90 -26.76 -2.87
N GLU A 193 8.56 -26.67 -1.58
CA GLU A 193 9.13 -27.49 -0.53
C GLU A 193 9.15 -28.99 -0.87
N PRO A 194 8.04 -29.61 -1.34
CA PRO A 194 8.07 -31.04 -1.68
C PRO A 194 9.04 -31.37 -2.84
N ARG A 195 9.16 -30.48 -3.82
CA ARG A 195 10.09 -30.62 -4.95
C ARG A 195 11.55 -30.46 -4.51
N TYR A 196 11.77 -29.55 -3.56
CA TYR A 196 13.08 -29.32 -2.99
C TYR A 196 13.54 -30.52 -2.16
N GLU A 197 12.66 -31.13 -1.36
CA GLU A 197 12.95 -32.36 -0.63
C GLU A 197 13.31 -33.51 -1.58
N GLU A 198 12.55 -33.68 -2.66
CA GLU A 198 12.86 -34.71 -3.67
C GLU A 198 14.21 -34.47 -4.36
N PHE A 199 14.50 -33.21 -4.70
CA PHE A 199 15.80 -32.81 -5.24
C PHE A 199 16.93 -33.14 -4.28
N GLN A 200 16.79 -32.84 -3.00
CA GLN A 200 17.81 -33.09 -1.97
C GLN A 200 18.12 -34.58 -1.82
N LYS A 201 17.16 -35.48 -2.03
CA LYS A 201 17.39 -36.94 -2.01
C LYS A 201 18.30 -37.42 -3.15
N ARG A 202 18.36 -36.64 -4.25
CA ARG A 202 19.18 -36.96 -5.44
C ARG A 202 20.57 -36.32 -5.42
N VAL A 203 20.79 -35.33 -4.53
CA VAL A 203 22.09 -34.64 -4.38
C VAL A 203 23.06 -35.52 -3.60
N THR A 204 24.24 -35.75 -4.16
CA THR A 204 25.28 -36.58 -3.53
C THR A 204 25.83 -35.93 -2.26
N ALA A 205 26.39 -36.74 -1.37
CA ALA A 205 27.05 -36.23 -0.16
C ALA A 205 28.25 -35.32 -0.49
N GLU A 206 28.93 -35.59 -1.61
CA GLU A 206 30.05 -34.80 -2.10
C GLU A 206 29.60 -33.42 -2.60
N ASP A 207 28.54 -33.38 -3.42
CA ASP A 207 27.96 -32.11 -3.92
C ASP A 207 27.47 -31.24 -2.76
N ARG A 208 26.85 -31.83 -1.75
CA ARG A 208 26.43 -31.13 -0.53
C ARG A 208 27.64 -30.54 0.21
N ARG A 209 28.70 -31.34 0.38
CA ARG A 209 29.92 -30.87 1.02
C ARG A 209 30.59 -29.72 0.29
N LEU A 210 30.66 -29.80 -1.04
CA LEU A 210 31.23 -28.76 -1.89
C LEU A 210 30.46 -27.46 -1.82
N ARG A 211 29.12 -27.53 -1.72
CA ARG A 211 28.25 -26.35 -1.68
C ARG A 211 28.17 -25.69 -0.30
N PHE A 212 28.08 -26.50 0.76
CA PHE A 212 27.80 -25.97 2.11
C PHE A 212 28.99 -26.06 3.06
N PHE A 213 30.10 -26.62 2.60
CA PHE A 213 31.33 -26.84 3.40
C PHE A 213 31.06 -27.60 4.73
N SER A 214 29.93 -28.30 4.81
CA SER A 214 29.51 -29.07 5.96
C SER A 214 28.78 -30.35 5.53
N SER A 215 28.83 -31.37 6.40
CA SER A 215 28.08 -32.62 6.23
C SER A 215 26.64 -32.53 6.79
N ALA A 216 26.15 -31.36 7.12
CA ALA A 216 24.84 -31.17 7.72
C ALA A 216 23.74 -31.67 6.76
N THR A 217 22.96 -32.64 7.25
CA THR A 217 21.89 -33.33 6.55
C THR A 217 20.54 -32.64 6.69
N ASP A 218 20.44 -31.63 7.56
CA ASP A 218 19.16 -31.01 7.91
C ASP A 218 19.06 -29.61 7.27
N LEU A 219 18.49 -29.57 6.08
CA LEU A 219 18.06 -28.34 5.39
C LEU A 219 16.55 -28.16 5.56
N SER A 220 16.09 -28.16 6.81
CA SER A 220 14.69 -27.89 7.17
C SER A 220 14.31 -26.42 6.85
N GLN A 221 13.01 -26.11 6.91
CA GLN A 221 12.43 -24.77 6.68
C GLN A 221 13.20 -23.59 7.32
N LYS A 222 13.96 -23.84 8.38
CA LYS A 222 14.81 -22.81 9.01
C LYS A 222 15.90 -22.23 8.10
N PHE A 223 16.22 -22.91 6.99
CA PHE A 223 17.24 -22.45 6.04
C PHE A 223 16.64 -21.73 4.82
N LEU A 224 15.30 -21.82 4.62
CA LEU A 224 14.59 -21.21 3.50
C LEU A 224 13.87 -19.91 3.88
N ALA A 225 13.83 -19.57 5.16
CA ALA A 225 13.33 -18.31 5.71
C ALA A 225 14.51 -17.33 5.86
#